data_f11e5b2eec20fa603471843d05e2e3db
#
_entry.id   f11e5b2eec20fa603471843d05e2e3db
#
_cell.length_a   1.000
_cell.length_b   1.000
_cell.length_c   1.000
_cell.angle_alpha   90.00
_cell.angle_beta   90.00
_cell.angle_gamma   90.00
#
_symmetry.space_group_name_H-M   'P 1'
#
loop_
_entity.id
_entity.type
_entity.pdbx_description
1 polymer ?
#
loop_
_entity_poly.entity_id
_entity_poly.type
_entity_poly.pdbx_seq_one_letter_code
_entity_poly.pdbx_strand_id
1 'polypeptide(L)'
;KSTELSRTMASQELADALNAELRCLKVHELYIGMKPESPGGKTQFKLTLQLPGGGTPSAVLSEGEQRAIAIASFLAEIKLGKGKGGIVFDDPVSSLDHRRRWEVAERLAQESKVRQVIIFTHDIYFLAILEQKAEAVGASLTKNYIRRTANGFGVHSQSLPFDVEGTKARVGQLRQMQVDAQRAKKDGDDDRHRMLTTAAYGRLRLAWERCVEEVLFNGVVQRFGEGVSTQKLKAVVVTDDDYKQIEAGMSKSSKFEHDAASPVGRLPIPDPEELLADIENLETFRVAVDKRNRQGIPARA
;
A
#
# COMPACT_ATOMS: atom_id res chain seq x y z
N LYS A 1 14.54 13.39 -47.74
CA LYS A 1 14.85 11.93 -47.51
C LYS A 1 15.53 11.66 -46.18
N SER A 2 16.65 12.34 -45.81
CA SER A 2 17.36 12.09 -44.53
C SER A 2 16.48 12.42 -43.33
N THR A 3 15.75 13.54 -43.32
CA THR A 3 14.87 13.94 -42.21
C THR A 3 13.65 13.03 -42.07
N GLU A 4 13.15 12.50 -43.17
CA GLU A 4 12.00 11.59 -43.19
C GLU A 4 12.42 10.20 -42.67
N LEU A 5 13.60 9.71 -43.04
CA LEU A 5 14.18 8.49 -42.57
C LEU A 5 14.45 8.57 -41.07
N SER A 6 15.05 9.64 -40.56
CA SER A 6 15.29 9.87 -39.14
C SER A 6 13.98 9.92 -38.32
N ARG A 7 12.91 10.53 -38.85
CA ARG A 7 11.59 10.54 -38.21
C ARG A 7 10.98 9.14 -38.16
N THR A 8 11.09 8.37 -39.24
CA THR A 8 10.56 7.00 -39.28
C THR A 8 11.32 6.10 -38.30
N MET A 9 12.64 6.22 -38.21
CA MET A 9 13.46 5.47 -37.24
C MET A 9 13.10 5.84 -35.79
N ALA A 10 12.99 7.12 -35.47
CA ALA A 10 12.58 7.57 -34.12
C ALA A 10 11.17 7.10 -33.75
N SER A 11 10.25 7.04 -34.72
CA SER A 11 8.90 6.49 -34.51
C SER A 11 8.93 5.00 -34.20
N GLN A 12 9.80 4.26 -34.91
CA GLN A 12 9.93 2.81 -34.71
C GLN A 12 10.56 2.51 -33.33
N GLU A 13 11.63 3.20 -32.96
CA GLU A 13 12.27 3.03 -31.64
C GLU A 13 11.27 3.31 -30.50
N LEU A 14 10.45 4.35 -30.63
CA LEU A 14 9.44 4.69 -29.62
C LEU A 14 8.31 3.64 -29.60
N ALA A 15 7.87 3.15 -30.75
CA ALA A 15 6.88 2.08 -30.84
C ALA A 15 7.40 0.78 -30.20
N ASP A 16 8.65 0.42 -30.47
CA ASP A 16 9.27 -0.78 -29.90
C ASP A 16 9.45 -0.68 -28.37
N ALA A 17 9.88 0.50 -27.90
CA ALA A 17 9.98 0.78 -26.46
C ALA A 17 8.61 0.72 -25.78
N LEU A 18 7.57 1.31 -26.40
CA LEU A 18 6.20 1.27 -25.88
C LEU A 18 5.64 -0.15 -25.83
N ASN A 19 5.80 -0.92 -26.88
CA ASN A 19 5.37 -2.30 -26.92
C ASN A 19 6.14 -3.18 -25.90
N ALA A 20 7.40 -2.86 -25.62
CA ALA A 20 8.16 -3.50 -24.56
C ALA A 20 7.57 -3.19 -23.17
N GLU A 21 7.23 -1.93 -22.88
CA GLU A 21 6.60 -1.54 -21.62
C GLU A 21 5.18 -2.13 -21.48
N LEU A 22 4.39 -2.19 -22.55
CA LEU A 22 3.08 -2.86 -22.54
C LEU A 22 3.20 -4.36 -22.21
N ARG A 23 4.23 -5.03 -22.70
CA ARG A 23 4.51 -6.42 -22.31
C ARG A 23 4.84 -6.54 -20.82
N CYS A 24 5.63 -5.61 -20.28
CA CYS A 24 5.92 -5.57 -18.84
C CYS A 24 4.65 -5.37 -17.99
N LEU A 25 3.72 -4.57 -18.48
CA LEU A 25 2.42 -4.34 -17.86
C LEU A 25 1.38 -5.42 -18.22
N LYS A 26 1.81 -6.50 -18.92
CA LYS A 26 0.98 -7.61 -19.39
C LYS A 26 -0.28 -7.20 -20.16
N VAL A 27 -0.18 -6.12 -20.91
CA VAL A 27 -1.21 -5.70 -21.87
C VAL A 27 -0.90 -6.39 -23.20
N HIS A 28 -1.12 -7.70 -23.26
CA HIS A 28 -0.63 -8.56 -24.34
C HIS A 28 -1.41 -8.47 -25.66
N GLU A 29 -2.64 -8.01 -25.60
CA GLU A 29 -3.56 -8.02 -26.76
C GLU A 29 -3.47 -6.76 -27.61
N LEU A 30 -2.70 -5.78 -27.17
CA LEU A 30 -2.60 -4.49 -27.84
C LEU A 30 -1.23 -4.37 -28.52
N TYR A 31 -1.22 -4.42 -29.83
CA TYR A 31 -0.07 -4.02 -30.62
C TYR A 31 -0.26 -2.56 -31.08
N ILE A 32 0.61 -1.69 -30.61
CA ILE A 32 0.55 -0.26 -30.91
C ILE A 32 1.62 0.10 -31.92
N GLY A 33 1.19 0.66 -33.05
CA GLY A 33 2.05 1.35 -33.98
C GLY A 33 2.03 2.86 -33.73
N MET A 34 3.07 3.54 -34.18
CA MET A 34 3.13 5.01 -34.16
C MET A 34 3.23 5.56 -35.58
N LYS A 35 2.42 6.56 -35.89
CA LYS A 35 2.52 7.31 -37.13
C LYS A 35 2.94 8.75 -36.83
N PRO A 36 4.01 9.27 -37.45
CA PRO A 36 4.35 10.67 -37.31
C PRO A 36 3.32 11.51 -38.10
N GLU A 37 2.73 12.49 -37.46
CA GLU A 37 1.93 13.53 -38.07
C GLU A 37 2.64 14.88 -37.85
N SER A 38 2.58 15.79 -38.80
CA SER A 38 3.26 17.09 -38.71
C SER A 38 2.29 18.27 -38.93
N PRO A 39 1.25 18.42 -38.09
CA PRO A 39 0.37 19.56 -38.18
C PRO A 39 1.13 20.84 -37.79
N GLY A 40 1.14 21.84 -38.65
CA GLY A 40 1.76 23.14 -38.35
C GLY A 40 3.28 23.12 -38.13
N GLY A 41 4.01 22.15 -38.72
CA GLY A 41 5.48 22.07 -38.60
C GLY A 41 6.00 21.46 -37.31
N LYS A 42 5.14 21.05 -36.38
CA LYS A 42 5.49 20.29 -35.16
C LYS A 42 5.27 18.81 -35.42
N THR A 43 6.29 17.99 -35.13
CA THR A 43 6.14 16.54 -35.22
C THR A 43 5.35 16.04 -34.02
N GLN A 44 4.20 15.43 -34.28
CA GLN A 44 3.40 14.70 -33.28
C GLN A 44 3.37 13.24 -33.68
N PHE A 45 3.37 12.35 -32.66
CA PHE A 45 3.24 10.92 -32.88
C PHE A 45 1.81 10.51 -32.52
N LYS A 46 1.10 9.95 -33.47
CA LYS A 46 -0.23 9.41 -33.28
C LYS A 46 -0.14 7.92 -33.01
N LEU A 47 -0.68 7.50 -31.85
CA LEU A 47 -0.84 6.10 -31.52
C LEU A 47 -1.89 5.47 -32.44
N THR A 48 -1.52 4.38 -33.10
CA THR A 48 -2.44 3.58 -33.91
C THR A 48 -2.53 2.19 -33.32
N LEU A 49 -3.74 1.78 -32.94
CA LEU A 49 -4.00 0.40 -32.54
C LEU A 49 -4.09 -0.46 -33.80
N GLN A 50 -3.37 -1.59 -33.78
CA GLN A 50 -3.54 -2.63 -34.77
C GLN A 50 -4.62 -3.60 -34.26
N LEU A 51 -5.88 -3.26 -34.47
CA LEU A 51 -7.01 -4.14 -34.16
C LEU A 51 -7.51 -4.79 -35.46
N PRO A 52 -7.84 -6.09 -35.42
CA PRO A 52 -8.58 -6.72 -36.52
C PRO A 52 -9.98 -6.09 -36.57
N GLY A 53 -10.21 -5.13 -37.40
CA GLY A 53 -11.50 -4.45 -37.54
C GLY A 53 -11.45 -2.91 -37.46
N GLY A 54 -10.31 -2.35 -37.09
CA GLY A 54 -10.13 -0.89 -36.98
C GLY A 54 -10.87 -0.28 -35.78
N GLY A 55 -10.61 0.98 -35.51
CA GLY A 55 -11.25 1.74 -34.43
C GLY A 55 -10.29 2.78 -33.83
N THR A 56 -10.85 3.77 -33.13
CA THR A 56 -10.02 4.66 -32.32
C THR A 56 -9.74 4.03 -30.95
N PRO A 57 -8.53 4.20 -30.38
CA PRO A 57 -8.22 3.66 -29.05
C PRO A 57 -9.26 3.99 -27.98
N SER A 58 -9.76 5.22 -28.01
CA SER A 58 -10.76 5.69 -27.03
C SER A 58 -12.14 5.04 -27.15
N ALA A 59 -12.47 4.46 -28.30
CA ALA A 59 -13.76 3.81 -28.53
C ALA A 59 -13.75 2.30 -28.20
N VAL A 60 -12.55 1.70 -28.12
CA VAL A 60 -12.38 0.25 -28.01
C VAL A 60 -11.78 -0.16 -26.67
N LEU A 61 -10.93 0.72 -26.07
CA LEU A 61 -10.21 0.40 -24.85
C LEU A 61 -11.01 0.78 -23.60
N SER A 62 -10.98 -0.08 -22.61
CA SER A 62 -11.41 0.24 -21.25
C SER A 62 -10.55 1.37 -20.65
N GLU A 63 -11.08 2.07 -19.68
CA GLU A 63 -10.35 3.13 -18.97
C GLU A 63 -9.03 2.62 -18.37
N GLY A 64 -9.04 1.41 -17.81
CA GLY A 64 -7.84 0.76 -17.28
C GLY A 64 -6.78 0.49 -18.34
N GLU A 65 -7.16 0.07 -19.55
CA GLU A 65 -6.23 -0.13 -20.66
C GLU A 65 -5.65 1.20 -21.15
N GLN A 66 -6.47 2.23 -21.26
CA GLN A 66 -6.01 3.58 -21.64
C GLN A 66 -4.97 4.08 -20.61
N ARG A 67 -5.19 3.88 -19.32
CA ARG A 67 -4.24 4.24 -18.25
C ARG A 67 -2.95 3.43 -18.33
N ALA A 68 -3.03 2.13 -18.54
CA ALA A 68 -1.86 1.29 -18.73
C ALA A 68 -1.01 1.72 -19.93
N ILE A 69 -1.66 2.09 -21.04
CA ILE A 69 -0.97 2.65 -22.22
C ILE A 69 -0.32 4.00 -21.89
N ALA A 70 -0.98 4.87 -21.14
CA ALA A 70 -0.41 6.15 -20.75
C ALA A 70 0.84 5.97 -19.88
N ILE A 71 0.82 5.05 -18.91
CA ILE A 71 1.99 4.70 -18.09
C ILE A 71 3.10 4.12 -18.95
N ALA A 72 2.77 3.17 -19.84
CA ALA A 72 3.73 2.55 -20.76
C ALA A 72 4.38 3.57 -21.69
N SER A 73 3.60 4.51 -22.24
CA SER A 73 4.08 5.58 -23.11
C SER A 73 5.07 6.48 -22.37
N PHE A 74 4.72 6.91 -21.17
CA PHE A 74 5.60 7.73 -20.34
C PHE A 74 6.92 7.02 -20.00
N LEU A 75 6.86 5.75 -19.62
CA LEU A 75 8.06 4.96 -19.32
C LEU A 75 8.91 4.71 -20.56
N ALA A 76 8.31 4.50 -21.73
CA ALA A 76 9.01 4.36 -23.00
C ALA A 76 9.76 5.64 -23.39
N GLU A 77 9.12 6.80 -23.26
CA GLU A 77 9.76 8.11 -23.51
C GLU A 77 10.95 8.34 -22.58
N ILE A 78 10.79 8.06 -21.29
CA ILE A 78 11.87 8.20 -20.31
C ILE A 78 13.04 7.27 -20.62
N LYS A 79 12.76 6.04 -21.05
CA LYS A 79 13.77 5.05 -21.39
C LYS A 79 14.62 5.47 -22.59
N LEU A 80 14.01 6.11 -23.57
CA LEU A 80 14.70 6.65 -24.75
C LEU A 80 15.40 7.98 -24.44
N GLY A 81 14.94 8.69 -23.43
CA GLY A 81 15.57 9.91 -22.93
C GLY A 81 16.92 9.63 -22.30
N LYS A 82 17.90 10.51 -22.51
CA LYS A 82 19.25 10.41 -21.89
C LYS A 82 19.27 10.83 -20.43
N GLY A 83 18.18 11.37 -19.90
CA GLY A 83 18.08 11.88 -18.54
C GLY A 83 17.83 10.77 -17.51
N LYS A 84 18.49 10.87 -16.34
CA LYS A 84 18.26 9.99 -15.18
C LYS A 84 17.50 10.70 -14.05
N GLY A 85 16.75 11.75 -14.38
CA GLY A 85 15.93 12.49 -13.41
C GLY A 85 14.87 11.60 -12.73
N GLY A 86 14.43 12.02 -11.54
CA GLY A 86 13.33 11.40 -10.85
C GLY A 86 12.01 11.52 -11.63
N ILE A 87 11.09 10.60 -11.38
CA ILE A 87 9.76 10.59 -11.99
C ILE A 87 8.68 10.61 -10.92
N VAL A 88 7.56 11.21 -11.26
CA VAL A 88 6.42 11.36 -10.35
C VAL A 88 5.18 10.76 -10.98
N PHE A 89 4.47 9.95 -10.23
CA PHE A 89 3.16 9.42 -10.59
C PHE A 89 2.11 9.93 -9.60
N ASP A 90 1.02 10.45 -10.13
CA ASP A 90 -0.14 10.86 -9.34
C ASP A 90 -1.27 9.85 -9.58
N ASP A 91 -1.55 9.07 -8.55
CA ASP A 91 -2.55 8.02 -8.50
C ASP A 91 -2.57 7.10 -9.75
N PRO A 92 -1.47 6.39 -10.01
CA PRO A 92 -1.29 5.67 -11.28
C PRO A 92 -2.25 4.49 -11.45
N VAL A 93 -2.97 4.08 -10.40
CA VAL A 93 -3.80 2.86 -10.40
C VAL A 93 -5.29 3.12 -10.33
N SER A 94 -5.73 4.38 -10.36
CA SER A 94 -7.16 4.68 -10.46
C SER A 94 -7.74 4.00 -11.70
N SER A 95 -8.91 3.36 -11.58
CA SER A 95 -9.59 2.62 -12.64
C SER A 95 -8.87 1.34 -13.13
N LEU A 96 -7.77 0.92 -12.51
CA LEU A 96 -7.12 -0.35 -12.81
C LEU A 96 -7.76 -1.50 -12.04
N ASP A 97 -7.92 -2.64 -12.71
CA ASP A 97 -8.30 -3.89 -12.07
C ASP A 97 -7.18 -4.39 -11.14
N HIS A 98 -7.54 -5.36 -10.30
CA HIS A 98 -6.66 -5.93 -9.29
C HIS A 98 -5.33 -6.44 -9.86
N ARG A 99 -5.35 -7.18 -10.97
CA ARG A 99 -4.14 -7.73 -11.61
C ARG A 99 -3.21 -6.65 -12.11
N ARG A 100 -3.75 -5.64 -12.79
CA ARG A 100 -2.94 -4.55 -13.36
C ARG A 100 -2.26 -3.70 -12.31
N ARG A 101 -2.86 -3.54 -11.12
CA ARG A 101 -2.21 -2.87 -9.98
C ARG A 101 -0.90 -3.55 -9.58
N TRP A 102 -0.88 -4.89 -9.57
CA TRP A 102 0.32 -5.67 -9.29
C TRP A 102 1.42 -5.45 -10.34
N GLU A 103 1.05 -5.44 -11.59
CA GLU A 103 1.97 -5.26 -12.72
C GLU A 103 2.57 -3.87 -12.75
N VAL A 104 1.74 -2.85 -12.51
CA VAL A 104 2.20 -1.46 -12.38
C VAL A 104 3.13 -1.33 -11.17
N ALA A 105 2.79 -1.86 -10.01
CA ALA A 105 3.63 -1.82 -8.82
C ALA A 105 4.99 -2.48 -9.06
N GLU A 106 5.00 -3.66 -9.69
CA GLU A 106 6.24 -4.37 -10.04
C GLU A 106 7.11 -3.57 -10.98
N ARG A 107 6.50 -3.02 -12.04
CA ARG A 107 7.24 -2.22 -13.03
C ARG A 107 7.83 -0.95 -12.40
N LEU A 108 7.07 -0.26 -11.53
CA LEU A 108 7.55 0.94 -10.84
C LEU A 108 8.63 0.62 -9.80
N ALA A 109 8.52 -0.52 -9.10
CA ALA A 109 9.57 -1.00 -8.20
C ALA A 109 10.86 -1.33 -8.96
N GLN A 110 10.78 -1.93 -10.15
CA GLN A 110 11.95 -2.14 -11.01
C GLN A 110 12.56 -0.82 -11.48
N GLU A 111 11.75 0.16 -11.86
CA GLU A 111 12.24 1.49 -12.30
C GLU A 111 12.96 2.23 -11.17
N SER A 112 12.55 2.02 -9.91
CA SER A 112 13.17 2.66 -8.75
C SER A 112 14.64 2.26 -8.52
N LYS A 113 15.10 1.17 -9.15
CA LYS A 113 16.53 0.78 -9.14
C LYS A 113 17.39 1.63 -10.06
N VAL A 114 16.78 2.32 -11.01
CA VAL A 114 17.48 3.13 -12.01
C VAL A 114 17.41 4.62 -11.68
N ARG A 115 16.29 5.05 -11.07
CA ARG A 115 16.01 6.46 -10.75
C ARG A 115 15.09 6.59 -9.55
N GLN A 116 14.97 7.80 -9.00
CA GLN A 116 13.98 8.09 -7.98
C GLN A 116 12.57 8.02 -8.57
N VAL A 117 11.68 7.25 -7.92
CA VAL A 117 10.25 7.16 -8.27
C VAL A 117 9.45 7.69 -7.11
N ILE A 118 8.64 8.72 -7.35
CA ILE A 118 7.73 9.31 -6.37
C ILE A 118 6.31 8.95 -6.80
N ILE A 119 5.54 8.39 -5.88
CA ILE A 119 4.16 7.97 -6.15
C ILE A 119 3.24 8.62 -5.13
N PHE A 120 2.30 9.42 -5.59
CA PHE A 120 1.17 9.85 -4.79
C PHE A 120 0.03 8.87 -4.98
N THR A 121 -0.54 8.40 -3.89
CA THR A 121 -1.72 7.52 -3.94
C THR A 121 -2.55 7.66 -2.67
N HIS A 122 -3.85 7.49 -2.80
CA HIS A 122 -4.78 7.35 -1.69
C HIS A 122 -5.21 5.88 -1.48
N ASP A 123 -4.73 4.98 -2.32
CA ASP A 123 -5.07 3.56 -2.30
C ASP A 123 -4.11 2.78 -1.40
N ILE A 124 -4.57 2.44 -0.19
CA ILE A 124 -3.81 1.66 0.80
C ILE A 124 -3.47 0.26 0.28
N TYR A 125 -4.35 -0.32 -0.53
CA TYR A 125 -4.12 -1.62 -1.15
C TYR A 125 -2.93 -1.57 -2.13
N PHE A 126 -2.91 -0.56 -2.98
CA PHE A 126 -1.78 -0.36 -3.89
C PHE A 126 -0.47 -0.07 -3.15
N LEU A 127 -0.51 0.68 -2.04
CA LEU A 127 0.66 0.90 -1.20
C LEU A 127 1.21 -0.42 -0.64
N ALA A 128 0.33 -1.32 -0.17
CA ALA A 128 0.75 -2.63 0.34
C ALA A 128 1.41 -3.49 -0.76
N ILE A 129 0.89 -3.43 -2.00
CA ILE A 129 1.51 -4.11 -3.14
C ILE A 129 2.88 -3.50 -3.45
N LEU A 130 3.00 -2.17 -3.46
CA LEU A 130 4.29 -1.49 -3.68
C LEU A 130 5.34 -1.88 -2.65
N GLU A 131 4.96 -2.01 -1.37
CA GLU A 131 5.87 -2.49 -0.31
C GLU A 131 6.41 -3.88 -0.63
N GLN A 132 5.52 -4.81 -0.99
CA GLN A 132 5.92 -6.18 -1.34
C GLN A 132 6.82 -6.23 -2.58
N LYS A 133 6.49 -5.45 -3.61
CA LYS A 133 7.28 -5.42 -4.85
C LYS A 133 8.62 -4.73 -4.64
N ALA A 134 8.69 -3.67 -3.84
CA ALA A 134 9.94 -3.00 -3.47
C ALA A 134 10.86 -3.95 -2.69
N GLU A 135 10.34 -4.68 -1.71
CA GLU A 135 11.07 -5.71 -0.96
C GLU A 135 11.62 -6.79 -1.90
N ALA A 136 10.78 -7.30 -2.80
CA ALA A 136 11.15 -8.37 -3.74
C ALA A 136 12.30 -7.97 -4.69
N VAL A 137 12.38 -6.71 -5.12
CA VAL A 137 13.47 -6.21 -5.97
C VAL A 137 14.65 -5.62 -5.18
N GLY A 138 14.57 -5.59 -3.84
CA GLY A 138 15.59 -5.01 -2.97
C GLY A 138 15.68 -3.47 -3.09
N ALA A 139 14.58 -2.80 -3.39
CA ALA A 139 14.50 -1.34 -3.41
C ALA A 139 14.13 -0.78 -2.04
N SER A 140 14.73 0.37 -1.66
CA SER A 140 14.29 1.08 -0.45
C SER A 140 13.01 1.87 -0.73
N LEU A 141 12.06 1.80 0.18
CA LEU A 141 10.79 2.52 0.09
C LEU A 141 10.61 3.39 1.33
N THR A 142 10.35 4.67 1.13
CA THR A 142 10.01 5.63 2.19
C THR A 142 8.56 6.06 2.04
N LYS A 143 7.79 5.98 3.12
CA LYS A 143 6.39 6.39 3.16
C LYS A 143 6.25 7.74 3.83
N ASN A 144 5.48 8.62 3.20
CA ASN A 144 5.10 9.92 3.75
C ASN A 144 3.59 10.06 3.71
N TYR A 145 3.02 10.67 4.74
CA TYR A 145 1.60 10.93 4.79
C TYR A 145 1.31 12.42 4.67
N ILE A 146 0.54 12.78 3.66
CA ILE A 146 0.10 14.13 3.39
C ILE A 146 -1.41 14.21 3.63
N ARG A 147 -1.85 15.16 4.44
CA ARG A 147 -3.25 15.31 4.81
C ARG A 147 -3.77 16.72 4.58
N ARG A 148 -5.08 16.80 4.50
CA ARG A 148 -5.82 18.05 4.60
C ARG A 148 -6.08 18.35 6.09
N THR A 149 -5.87 19.58 6.50
CA THR A 149 -6.26 20.09 7.83
C THR A 149 -7.19 21.29 7.67
N ALA A 150 -7.75 21.77 8.77
CA ALA A 150 -8.52 23.02 8.77
C ALA A 150 -7.72 24.23 8.25
N ASN A 151 -6.39 24.18 8.41
CA ASN A 151 -5.48 25.25 8.02
C ASN A 151 -4.91 25.12 6.60
N GLY A 152 -5.28 24.07 5.85
CA GLY A 152 -4.84 23.91 4.46
C GLY A 152 -4.61 22.47 4.00
N PHE A 153 -4.16 22.39 2.76
CA PHE A 153 -3.81 21.13 2.08
C PHE A 153 -2.30 20.89 2.14
N GLY A 154 -1.88 19.66 1.89
CA GLY A 154 -0.47 19.31 1.74
C GLY A 154 0.29 19.26 3.06
N VAL A 155 -0.40 19.16 4.20
CA VAL A 155 0.25 19.13 5.50
C VAL A 155 0.89 17.77 5.73
N HIS A 156 2.22 17.73 5.84
CA HIS A 156 2.96 16.52 6.17
C HIS A 156 2.65 16.06 7.59
N SER A 157 2.37 14.78 7.75
CA SER A 157 2.18 14.14 9.06
C SER A 157 3.42 13.34 9.45
N GLN A 158 3.82 13.43 10.71
CA GLN A 158 4.93 12.65 11.24
C GLN A 158 4.63 11.15 11.37
N SER A 159 3.34 10.79 11.47
CA SER A 159 2.87 9.40 11.54
C SER A 159 2.00 9.07 10.35
N LEU A 160 2.09 7.83 9.89
CA LEU A 160 1.16 7.28 8.89
C LEU A 160 -0.23 7.04 9.51
N PRO A 161 -1.28 6.86 8.68
CA PRO A 161 -2.58 6.40 9.17
C PRO A 161 -2.45 5.07 9.92
N PHE A 162 -3.26 4.89 10.95
CA PHE A 162 -3.24 3.69 11.79
C PHE A 162 -3.32 2.39 10.98
N ASP A 163 -4.16 2.36 9.94
CA ASP A 163 -4.39 1.17 9.11
C ASP A 163 -3.18 0.78 8.24
N VAL A 164 -2.29 1.73 7.98
CA VAL A 164 -1.05 1.52 7.18
C VAL A 164 0.12 1.10 8.07
N GLU A 165 0.06 1.43 9.37
CA GLU A 165 1.16 1.17 10.29
C GLU A 165 1.29 -0.31 10.66
N GLY A 166 2.54 -0.73 10.91
CA GLY A 166 2.82 -2.02 11.54
C GLY A 166 2.50 -2.01 13.04
N THR A 167 2.47 -3.20 13.64
CA THR A 167 2.04 -3.41 15.04
C THR A 167 2.76 -2.50 16.03
N LYS A 168 4.07 -2.35 15.92
CA LYS A 168 4.87 -1.51 16.84
C LYS A 168 4.44 -0.04 16.82
N ALA A 169 4.20 0.52 15.63
CA ALA A 169 3.77 1.90 15.49
C ALA A 169 2.32 2.08 15.96
N ARG A 170 1.45 1.08 15.71
CA ARG A 170 0.08 1.06 16.25
C ARG A 170 0.06 1.10 17.77
N VAL A 171 0.92 0.34 18.45
CA VAL A 171 1.08 0.40 19.91
C VAL A 171 1.48 1.82 20.35
N GLY A 172 2.39 2.48 19.65
CA GLY A 172 2.76 3.87 19.93
C GLY A 172 1.57 4.83 19.83
N GLN A 173 0.74 4.70 18.78
CA GLN A 173 -0.47 5.51 18.62
C GLN A 173 -1.52 5.21 19.70
N LEU A 174 -1.68 3.94 20.09
CA LEU A 174 -2.59 3.54 21.17
C LEU A 174 -2.18 4.11 22.53
N ARG A 175 -0.88 4.14 22.86
CA ARG A 175 -0.37 4.81 24.07
C ARG A 175 -0.72 6.30 24.07
N GLN A 176 -0.63 6.98 22.92
CA GLN A 176 -1.04 8.38 22.83
C GLN A 176 -2.55 8.54 23.08
N MET A 177 -3.38 7.68 22.52
CA MET A 177 -4.82 7.69 22.76
C MET A 177 -5.15 7.44 24.24
N GLN A 178 -4.41 6.55 24.91
CA GLN A 178 -4.56 6.31 26.33
C GLN A 178 -4.24 7.57 27.17
N VAL A 179 -3.17 8.30 26.83
CA VAL A 179 -2.82 9.56 27.49
C VAL A 179 -3.94 10.60 27.31
N ASP A 180 -4.54 10.67 26.12
CA ASP A 180 -5.63 11.59 25.84
C ASP A 180 -6.91 11.20 26.62
N ALA A 181 -7.20 9.90 26.72
CA ALA A 181 -8.31 9.38 27.54
C ALA A 181 -8.09 9.65 29.05
N GLN A 182 -6.86 9.49 29.53
CA GLN A 182 -6.48 9.79 30.92
C GLN A 182 -6.64 11.28 31.24
N ARG A 183 -6.28 12.15 30.30
CA ARG A 183 -6.49 13.60 30.46
C ARG A 183 -7.98 13.94 30.55
N ALA A 184 -8.81 13.41 29.62
CA ALA A 184 -10.25 13.63 29.66
C ALA A 184 -10.88 13.18 30.98
N LYS A 185 -10.46 12.02 31.53
CA LYS A 185 -10.90 11.55 32.83
C LYS A 185 -10.50 12.48 33.97
N LYS A 186 -9.24 12.99 33.97
CA LYS A 186 -8.77 13.96 34.99
C LYS A 186 -9.50 15.29 34.93
N ASP A 187 -9.90 15.72 33.71
CA ASP A 187 -10.66 16.96 33.52
C ASP A 187 -12.15 16.79 33.88
N GLY A 188 -12.60 15.58 34.27
CA GLY A 188 -14.00 15.28 34.58
C GLY A 188 -14.90 15.19 33.33
N ASP A 189 -14.34 15.06 32.14
CA ASP A 189 -15.06 14.90 30.88
C ASP A 189 -15.33 13.45 30.60
N ASP A 190 -16.35 12.90 31.26
CA ASP A 190 -16.70 11.47 31.18
C ASP A 190 -17.11 11.04 29.78
N ASP A 191 -17.80 11.90 29.03
CA ASP A 191 -18.24 11.60 27.66
C ASP A 191 -17.04 11.49 26.71
N ARG A 192 -16.11 12.41 26.81
CA ARG A 192 -14.87 12.38 26.04
C ARG A 192 -13.98 11.21 26.44
N HIS A 193 -13.86 10.92 27.73
CA HIS A 193 -13.14 9.73 28.23
C HIS A 193 -13.73 8.47 27.61
N ARG A 194 -15.06 8.31 27.67
CA ARG A 194 -15.79 7.19 27.04
C ARG A 194 -15.48 7.09 25.56
N MET A 195 -15.63 8.15 24.81
CA MET A 195 -15.40 8.17 23.37
C MET A 195 -13.96 7.75 23.03
N LEU A 196 -12.96 8.30 23.69
CA LEU A 196 -11.56 8.01 23.45
C LEU A 196 -11.19 6.56 23.81
N THR A 197 -11.70 6.05 24.93
CA THR A 197 -11.44 4.69 25.39
C THR A 197 -12.09 3.67 24.44
N THR A 198 -13.35 3.87 24.04
CA THR A 198 -14.03 3.00 23.06
C THR A 198 -13.27 2.98 21.73
N ALA A 199 -12.88 4.15 21.22
CA ALA A 199 -12.09 4.24 19.99
C ALA A 199 -10.72 3.56 20.12
N ALA A 200 -10.07 3.64 21.29
CA ALA A 200 -8.81 2.96 21.56
C ALA A 200 -8.96 1.43 21.55
N TYR A 201 -10.02 0.89 22.15
CA TYR A 201 -10.27 -0.56 22.12
C TYR A 201 -10.59 -1.07 20.72
N GLY A 202 -11.35 -0.34 19.90
CA GLY A 202 -11.55 -0.69 18.49
C GLY A 202 -10.22 -0.74 17.72
N ARG A 203 -9.33 0.23 17.96
CA ARG A 203 -7.98 0.21 17.37
C ARG A 203 -7.06 -0.86 17.97
N LEU A 204 -7.20 -1.19 19.26
CA LEU A 204 -6.45 -2.25 19.90
C LEU A 204 -6.79 -3.60 19.28
N ARG A 205 -8.07 -3.85 19.00
CA ARG A 205 -8.52 -5.03 18.26
C ARG A 205 -7.83 -5.14 16.90
N LEU A 206 -7.85 -4.05 16.10
CA LEU A 206 -7.16 -4.00 14.81
C LEU A 206 -5.63 -4.17 14.93
N ALA A 207 -5.04 -3.75 16.04
CA ALA A 207 -3.63 -3.96 16.31
C ALA A 207 -3.30 -5.42 16.66
N TRP A 208 -4.18 -6.13 17.37
CA TRP A 208 -4.07 -7.57 17.59
C TRP A 208 -4.15 -8.34 16.27
N GLU A 209 -5.13 -8.04 15.41
CA GLU A 209 -5.23 -8.65 14.08
C GLU A 209 -3.94 -8.45 13.28
N ARG A 210 -3.39 -7.22 13.30
CA ARG A 210 -2.14 -6.92 12.60
C ARG A 210 -0.95 -7.68 13.20
N CYS A 211 -0.90 -7.83 14.51
CA CYS A 211 0.15 -8.58 15.20
C CYS A 211 0.14 -10.06 14.81
N VAL A 212 -1.04 -10.66 14.70
CA VAL A 212 -1.18 -12.04 14.21
C VAL A 212 -0.63 -12.17 12.80
N GLU A 213 -1.03 -11.30 11.89
CA GLU A 213 -0.60 -11.32 10.48
C GLU A 213 0.91 -11.07 10.33
N GLU A 214 1.39 -9.99 10.94
CA GLU A 214 2.75 -9.47 10.75
C GLU A 214 3.79 -10.25 11.57
N VAL A 215 3.48 -10.54 12.82
CA VAL A 215 4.45 -11.06 13.80
C VAL A 215 4.26 -12.54 14.04
N LEU A 216 3.06 -13.01 14.42
CA LEU A 216 2.85 -14.43 14.72
C LEU A 216 3.03 -15.29 13.48
N PHE A 217 2.38 -14.92 12.37
CA PHE A 217 2.53 -15.60 11.09
C PHE A 217 3.71 -15.09 10.25
N ASN A 218 4.54 -14.20 10.81
CA ASN A 218 5.73 -13.68 10.15
C ASN A 218 5.48 -13.16 8.72
N GLY A 219 4.29 -12.63 8.45
CA GLY A 219 3.89 -12.18 7.12
C GLY A 219 3.80 -13.29 6.06
N VAL A 220 3.58 -14.54 6.47
CA VAL A 220 3.30 -15.68 5.56
C VAL A 220 2.06 -15.40 4.71
N VAL A 221 1.02 -14.92 5.35
CA VAL A 221 -0.20 -14.42 4.71
C VAL A 221 -0.30 -12.94 4.99
N GLN A 222 -0.50 -12.15 3.96
CA GLN A 222 -0.69 -10.71 4.08
C GLN A 222 -2.08 -10.38 3.54
N ARG A 223 -2.81 -9.52 4.25
CA ARG A 223 -4.21 -9.17 3.96
C ARG A 223 -4.45 -8.71 2.51
N PHE A 224 -3.46 -8.11 1.89
CA PHE A 224 -3.49 -7.63 0.51
C PHE A 224 -2.47 -8.34 -0.38
N GLY A 225 -1.99 -9.52 0.04
CA GLY A 225 -1.04 -10.32 -0.72
C GLY A 225 -1.75 -11.21 -1.74
N GLU A 226 -1.17 -11.35 -2.92
CA GLU A 226 -1.66 -12.25 -3.98
C GLU A 226 -1.36 -13.72 -3.69
N GLY A 227 -0.37 -13.98 -2.84
CA GLY A 227 0.11 -15.31 -2.54
C GLY A 227 0.52 -15.51 -1.09
N VAL A 228 0.83 -16.75 -0.78
CA VAL A 228 1.33 -17.19 0.51
C VAL A 228 2.85 -17.31 0.44
N SER A 229 3.57 -16.59 1.32
CA SER A 229 5.03 -16.64 1.42
C SER A 229 5.47 -17.88 2.18
N THR A 230 5.40 -19.07 1.53
CA THR A 230 5.64 -20.36 2.18
C THR A 230 7.03 -20.50 2.80
N GLN A 231 8.04 -19.82 2.24
CA GLN A 231 9.40 -19.80 2.79
C GLN A 231 9.46 -19.15 4.20
N LYS A 232 8.56 -18.22 4.50
CA LYS A 232 8.47 -17.58 5.82
C LYS A 232 7.87 -18.51 6.88
N LEU A 233 7.23 -19.63 6.50
CA LEU A 233 6.67 -20.63 7.43
C LEU A 233 7.72 -21.27 8.34
N LYS A 234 8.97 -21.33 7.91
CA LYS A 234 10.05 -21.93 8.72
C LYS A 234 10.25 -21.23 10.07
N ALA A 235 9.89 -19.97 10.19
CA ALA A 235 9.99 -19.19 11.44
C ALA A 235 8.72 -19.21 12.26
N VAL A 236 7.60 -19.69 11.72
CA VAL A 236 6.29 -19.64 12.40
C VAL A 236 6.17 -20.76 13.42
N VAL A 237 5.95 -20.37 14.67
CA VAL A 237 5.62 -21.26 15.79
C VAL A 237 4.42 -20.69 16.52
N VAL A 238 3.33 -21.42 16.53
CA VAL A 238 2.10 -21.07 17.26
C VAL A 238 1.95 -22.04 18.43
N THR A 239 1.74 -21.50 19.62
CA THR A 239 1.54 -22.27 20.85
C THR A 239 0.13 -22.07 21.39
N ASP A 240 -0.32 -22.95 22.30
CA ASP A 240 -1.60 -22.78 22.96
C ASP A 240 -1.67 -21.50 23.81
N ASP A 241 -0.52 -21.06 24.34
CA ASP A 241 -0.43 -19.81 25.09
C ASP A 241 -0.62 -18.58 24.17
N ASP A 242 -0.07 -18.62 22.95
CA ASP A 242 -0.31 -17.57 21.96
C ASP A 242 -1.81 -17.45 21.64
N TYR A 243 -2.48 -18.59 21.43
CA TYR A 243 -3.92 -18.60 21.17
C TYR A 243 -4.71 -17.97 22.31
N LYS A 244 -4.41 -18.36 23.58
CA LYS A 244 -5.10 -17.83 24.76
C LYS A 244 -4.91 -16.33 24.92
N GLN A 245 -3.70 -15.83 24.70
CA GLN A 245 -3.41 -14.39 24.80
C GLN A 245 -4.13 -13.60 23.72
N ILE A 246 -4.13 -14.08 22.48
CA ILE A 246 -4.84 -13.44 21.35
C ILE A 246 -6.34 -13.46 21.61
N GLU A 247 -6.92 -14.61 21.99
CA GLU A 247 -8.34 -14.73 22.28
C GLU A 247 -8.78 -13.76 23.38
N ALA A 248 -8.02 -13.69 24.48
CA ALA A 248 -8.31 -12.78 25.57
C ALA A 248 -8.26 -11.30 25.12
N GLY A 249 -7.20 -10.91 24.39
CA GLY A 249 -7.02 -9.55 23.88
C GLY A 249 -8.09 -9.16 22.86
N MET A 250 -8.42 -10.05 21.94
CA MET A 250 -9.46 -9.84 20.92
C MET A 250 -10.85 -9.75 21.53
N SER A 251 -11.20 -10.69 22.42
CA SER A 251 -12.50 -10.74 23.09
C SER A 251 -12.74 -9.51 23.94
N LYS A 252 -11.73 -9.10 24.74
CA LYS A 252 -11.84 -7.87 25.54
C LYS A 252 -12.00 -6.63 24.66
N SER A 253 -11.20 -6.50 23.62
CA SER A 253 -11.25 -5.36 22.70
C SER A 253 -12.60 -5.27 21.98
N SER A 254 -13.12 -6.39 21.47
CA SER A 254 -14.42 -6.45 20.78
C SER A 254 -15.59 -6.10 21.70
N LYS A 255 -15.51 -6.50 22.98
CA LYS A 255 -16.55 -6.20 23.97
C LYS A 255 -16.78 -4.70 24.13
N PHE A 256 -15.73 -3.89 24.13
CA PHE A 256 -15.82 -2.44 24.28
C PHE A 256 -16.07 -1.69 22.98
N GLU A 257 -15.74 -2.28 21.82
CA GLU A 257 -16.06 -1.71 20.52
C GLU A 257 -17.57 -1.75 20.22
N HIS A 258 -18.24 -2.86 20.59
CA HIS A 258 -19.66 -3.07 20.27
C HIS A 258 -20.64 -2.48 21.30
N ASP A 259 -20.16 -2.06 22.46
CA ASP A 259 -21.00 -1.50 23.53
C ASP A 259 -21.66 -0.14 23.15
N ALA A 260 -21.18 0.51 22.10
CA ALA A 260 -21.76 1.74 21.61
C ALA A 260 -23.18 1.60 21.00
N ALA A 261 -23.61 0.36 20.71
CA ALA A 261 -24.87 0.07 20.01
C ALA A 261 -26.09 -0.16 20.93
N SER A 262 -25.92 -0.35 22.25
CA SER A 262 -27.04 -0.61 23.16
C SER A 262 -27.27 0.51 24.16
N PRO A 263 -28.46 1.14 24.17
CA PRO A 263 -28.82 2.14 25.18
C PRO A 263 -29.14 1.54 26.55
N VAL A 264 -29.35 0.22 26.64
CA VAL A 264 -29.77 -0.48 27.86
C VAL A 264 -28.63 -1.41 28.28
N GLY A 265 -27.94 -1.08 29.37
CA GLY A 265 -26.91 -1.92 29.96
C GLY A 265 -25.49 -1.64 29.45
N ARG A 266 -25.14 -0.36 29.24
CA ARG A 266 -23.76 0.04 28.91
C ARG A 266 -22.78 -0.52 29.92
N LEU A 267 -21.74 -1.17 29.44
CA LEU A 267 -20.65 -1.63 30.28
C LEU A 267 -19.92 -0.43 30.92
N PRO A 268 -19.43 -0.59 32.16
CA PRO A 268 -18.53 0.40 32.73
C PRO A 268 -17.30 0.52 31.85
N ILE A 269 -16.90 1.74 31.56
CA ILE A 269 -15.71 2.01 30.75
C ILE A 269 -14.48 1.68 31.56
N PRO A 270 -13.53 0.94 30.98
CA PRO A 270 -12.26 0.66 31.60
C PRO A 270 -11.50 1.93 31.97
N ASP A 271 -10.84 1.88 33.10
CA ASP A 271 -9.95 2.96 33.51
C ASP A 271 -8.76 3.08 32.55
N PRO A 272 -8.18 4.29 32.41
CA PRO A 272 -7.02 4.50 31.54
C PRO A 272 -5.84 3.62 31.87
N GLU A 273 -5.68 3.24 33.14
CA GLU A 273 -4.66 2.30 33.62
C GLU A 273 -4.91 0.87 33.11
N GLU A 274 -6.17 0.45 33.04
CA GLU A 274 -6.57 -0.84 32.49
C GLU A 274 -6.35 -0.86 30.98
N LEU A 275 -6.72 0.20 30.27
CA LEU A 275 -6.43 0.33 28.84
C LEU A 275 -4.92 0.26 28.57
N LEU A 276 -4.10 0.93 29.40
CA LEU A 276 -2.65 0.85 29.27
C LEU A 276 -2.15 -0.57 29.47
N ALA A 277 -2.63 -1.28 30.47
CA ALA A 277 -2.25 -2.67 30.72
C ALA A 277 -2.57 -3.57 29.50
N ASP A 278 -3.72 -3.38 28.86
CA ASP A 278 -4.11 -4.14 27.68
C ASP A 278 -3.23 -3.82 26.44
N ILE A 279 -2.82 -2.56 26.30
CA ILE A 279 -1.86 -2.16 25.25
C ILE A 279 -0.49 -2.80 25.52
N GLU A 280 -0.02 -2.79 26.76
CA GLU A 280 1.27 -3.38 27.12
C GLU A 280 1.25 -4.92 27.01
N ASN A 281 0.11 -5.56 27.19
CA ASN A 281 -0.06 -7.01 26.93
C ASN A 281 0.19 -7.32 25.44
N LEU A 282 -0.38 -6.53 24.53
CA LEU A 282 -0.10 -6.67 23.09
C LEU A 282 1.38 -6.46 22.78
N GLU A 283 2.00 -5.43 23.36
CA GLU A 283 3.43 -5.15 23.10
C GLU A 283 4.33 -6.28 23.63
N THR A 284 4.04 -6.78 24.83
CA THR A 284 4.77 -7.90 25.43
C THR A 284 4.66 -9.15 24.56
N PHE A 285 3.45 -9.46 24.10
CA PHE A 285 3.19 -10.56 23.17
C PHE A 285 3.99 -10.38 21.88
N ARG A 286 3.89 -9.20 21.25
CA ARG A 286 4.62 -8.88 20.03
C ARG A 286 6.13 -9.10 20.17
N VAL A 287 6.72 -8.59 21.24
CA VAL A 287 8.17 -8.71 21.49
C VAL A 287 8.58 -10.16 21.71
N ALA A 288 7.80 -10.92 22.48
CA ALA A 288 8.07 -12.33 22.77
C ALA A 288 8.03 -13.18 21.48
N VAL A 289 7.01 -12.98 20.64
CA VAL A 289 6.87 -13.71 19.37
C VAL A 289 7.94 -13.32 18.38
N ASP A 290 8.23 -12.01 18.21
CA ASP A 290 9.30 -11.53 17.33
C ASP A 290 10.68 -12.10 17.71
N LYS A 291 10.97 -12.14 19.00
CA LYS A 291 12.19 -12.78 19.53
C LYS A 291 12.25 -14.28 19.19
N ARG A 292 11.16 -15.00 19.38
CA ARG A 292 11.04 -16.43 19.05
C ARG A 292 11.25 -16.68 17.54
N ASN A 293 10.60 -15.88 16.69
CA ASN A 293 10.71 -16.00 15.24
C ASN A 293 12.14 -15.77 14.74
N ARG A 294 12.86 -14.80 15.34
CA ARG A 294 14.28 -14.53 15.01
C ARG A 294 15.21 -15.64 15.44
N GLN A 295 14.91 -16.33 16.51
CA GLN A 295 15.72 -17.47 16.95
C GLN A 295 15.58 -18.67 16.02
N GLY A 296 14.48 -18.74 15.27
CA GLY A 296 14.17 -19.80 14.31
C GLY A 296 13.98 -21.17 14.98
N ILE A 297 13.68 -22.15 14.15
CA ILE A 297 13.73 -23.55 14.56
C ILE A 297 14.91 -24.17 13.81
N PRO A 298 16.00 -24.55 14.49
CA PRO A 298 17.21 -25.10 13.84
C PRO A 298 16.93 -26.28 12.92
N ALA A 299 15.90 -27.07 13.23
CA ALA A 299 15.50 -28.24 12.44
C ALA A 299 14.79 -27.91 11.11
N ARG A 300 14.47 -26.64 10.85
CA ARG A 300 13.79 -26.17 9.62
C ARG A 300 14.69 -25.30 8.74
N ALA A 301 15.96 -25.18 9.09
CA ALA A 301 16.95 -24.40 8.33
C ALA A 301 17.43 -25.14 7.10
#